data_892ff34e0c3877fd37c444880b173bf6
#
_entry.id   892ff34e0c3877fd37c444880b173bf6
#
_cell.length_a   1.000
_cell.length_b   1.000
_cell.length_c   1.000
_cell.angle_alpha   90.00
_cell.angle_beta   90.00
_cell.angle_gamma   90.00
#
_symmetry.space_group_name_H-M   'P 1'
#
loop_
_entity.id
_entity.type
_entity.pdbx_description
1 polymer ?
#
loop_
_entity_poly.entity_id
_entity_poly.type
_entity_poly.pdbx_seq_one_letter_code
_entity_poly.pdbx_strand_id
1 'polypeptide(L)'
;MRIAVIADVHGNLAALEAVMADIAAAAPDVTVNLGDVISGPFDPAGSADAQMAAGYVTIAGNHERQLLDESQGAQDVLARPLLSAEHWAWLRSLPPTTTLADGEVFACHGSPAGGDLEYLLEDVRSGQPVLDTPDAIRRRLAGIGEARLVLCGHTHIARIVASGAVLVVNPGSVGMPGYRDGGPVPHVIEAGSPLARYAIVERRRQGWSAALHAVPYDYEVAARQAEGWGFSGIASSVRTGRMPAA
;
A
#
# COMPACT_ATOMS: atom_id res chain seq x y z
N MET A 1 10.85 -3.85 -19.61
CA MET A 1 10.69 -4.17 -18.20
C MET A 1 9.26 -3.84 -17.79
N ARG A 2 8.58 -4.82 -17.20
CA ARG A 2 7.22 -4.71 -16.66
C ARG A 2 7.27 -5.02 -15.18
N ILE A 3 6.73 -4.13 -14.36
CA ILE A 3 6.72 -4.24 -12.89
C ILE A 3 5.28 -4.27 -12.42
N ALA A 4 4.89 -5.28 -11.62
CA ALA A 4 3.67 -5.23 -10.84
C ALA A 4 3.94 -4.51 -9.52
N VAL A 5 3.01 -3.67 -9.08
CA VAL A 5 3.16 -2.86 -7.88
C VAL A 5 1.95 -3.06 -6.99
N ILE A 6 2.18 -3.53 -5.77
CA ILE A 6 1.17 -3.68 -4.72
C ILE A 6 1.56 -2.84 -3.51
N ALA A 7 0.61 -2.50 -2.67
CA ALA A 7 0.80 -1.78 -1.41
C ALA A 7 -0.37 -2.06 -0.46
N ASP A 8 -0.15 -1.81 0.81
CA ASP A 8 -1.23 -1.68 1.79
C ASP A 8 -2.13 -2.94 1.84
N VAL A 9 -1.48 -4.10 2.00
CA VAL A 9 -2.16 -5.42 2.06
C VAL A 9 -2.92 -5.58 3.37
N HIS A 10 -2.34 -5.05 4.48
CA HIS A 10 -2.96 -5.04 5.81
C HIS A 10 -3.45 -6.42 6.28
N GLY A 11 -2.76 -7.49 5.91
CA GLY A 11 -3.13 -8.84 6.32
C GLY A 11 -4.39 -9.41 5.65
N ASN A 12 -4.95 -8.77 4.64
CA ASN A 12 -6.11 -9.26 3.90
C ASN A 12 -5.69 -10.33 2.88
N LEU A 13 -5.53 -11.57 3.38
CA LEU A 13 -5.08 -12.70 2.58
C LEU A 13 -5.99 -12.96 1.36
N ALA A 14 -7.31 -12.87 1.52
CA ALA A 14 -8.24 -13.13 0.43
C ALA A 14 -8.08 -12.13 -0.74
N ALA A 15 -7.86 -10.87 -0.43
CA ALA A 15 -7.55 -9.84 -1.43
C ALA A 15 -6.19 -10.07 -2.07
N LEU A 16 -5.18 -10.39 -1.25
CA LEU A 16 -3.82 -10.67 -1.70
C LEU A 16 -3.78 -11.84 -2.68
N GLU A 17 -4.39 -12.96 -2.36
CA GLU A 17 -4.42 -14.16 -3.23
C GLU A 17 -5.05 -13.86 -4.60
N ALA A 18 -6.15 -13.09 -4.62
CA ALA A 18 -6.79 -12.68 -5.87
C ALA A 18 -5.86 -11.78 -6.71
N VAL A 19 -5.19 -10.82 -6.08
CA VAL A 19 -4.22 -9.95 -6.76
C VAL A 19 -3.02 -10.73 -7.24
N MET A 20 -2.49 -11.67 -6.45
CA MET A 20 -1.38 -12.55 -6.85
C MET A 20 -1.72 -13.39 -8.09
N ALA A 21 -2.95 -13.92 -8.15
CA ALA A 21 -3.41 -14.69 -9.32
C ALA A 21 -3.50 -13.82 -10.58
N ASP A 22 -4.00 -12.58 -10.45
CA ASP A 22 -4.11 -11.64 -11.57
C ASP A 22 -2.71 -11.17 -12.04
N ILE A 23 -1.80 -10.89 -11.11
CA ILE A 23 -0.38 -10.56 -11.40
C ILE A 23 0.31 -11.72 -12.12
N ALA A 24 0.09 -12.97 -11.70
CA ALA A 24 0.68 -14.13 -12.35
C ALA A 24 0.22 -14.23 -13.81
N ALA A 25 -1.04 -13.94 -14.11
CA ALA A 25 -1.56 -13.88 -15.48
C ALA A 25 -0.96 -12.72 -16.30
N ALA A 26 -0.65 -11.59 -15.66
CA ALA A 26 -0.01 -10.44 -16.29
C ALA A 26 1.49 -10.68 -16.60
N ALA A 27 2.11 -11.69 -15.99
CA ALA A 27 3.51 -12.09 -16.15
C ALA A 27 4.51 -10.92 -16.11
N PRO A 28 4.61 -10.17 -15.00
CA PRO A 28 5.60 -9.10 -14.86
C PRO A 28 7.02 -9.68 -14.72
N ASP A 29 8.03 -8.87 -15.03
CA ASP A 29 9.44 -9.23 -14.79
C ASP A 29 9.78 -9.24 -13.29
N VAL A 30 9.10 -8.37 -12.51
CA VAL A 30 9.27 -8.26 -11.07
C VAL A 30 7.97 -7.73 -10.42
N THR A 31 7.70 -8.14 -9.18
CA THR A 31 6.66 -7.57 -8.36
C THR A 31 7.28 -6.82 -7.19
N VAL A 32 6.81 -5.60 -6.95
CA VAL A 32 7.22 -4.73 -5.84
C VAL A 32 6.06 -4.54 -4.88
N ASN A 33 6.32 -4.75 -3.59
CA ASN A 33 5.39 -4.46 -2.51
C ASN A 33 5.88 -3.24 -1.71
N LEU A 34 5.06 -2.22 -1.63
CA LEU A 34 5.41 -0.92 -1.06
C LEU A 34 5.16 -0.81 0.46
N GLY A 35 4.95 -1.93 1.15
CA GLY A 35 4.80 -1.95 2.61
C GLY A 35 3.36 -2.02 3.09
N ASP A 36 3.18 -1.93 4.41
CA ASP A 36 1.96 -2.18 5.16
C ASP A 36 1.39 -3.56 4.85
N VAL A 37 2.26 -4.56 5.09
CA VAL A 37 2.07 -5.92 4.59
C VAL A 37 1.11 -6.75 5.45
N ILE A 38 1.04 -6.54 6.79
CA ILE A 38 0.34 -7.45 7.69
C ILE A 38 -0.57 -6.82 8.74
N SER A 39 -0.35 -5.59 9.17
CA SER A 39 -1.18 -4.97 10.21
C SER A 39 -2.60 -4.68 9.72
N GLY A 40 -3.55 -5.48 10.17
CA GLY A 40 -4.97 -5.35 9.84
C GLY A 40 -5.82 -6.43 10.52
N PRO A 41 -7.14 -6.23 10.63
CA PRO A 41 -8.02 -7.14 11.36
C PRO A 41 -8.51 -8.30 10.48
N PHE A 42 -7.59 -8.98 9.79
CA PHE A 42 -7.89 -10.08 8.89
C PHE A 42 -7.09 -11.33 9.24
N ASP A 43 -6.16 -11.73 8.38
CA ASP A 43 -5.25 -12.87 8.58
C ASP A 43 -3.78 -12.42 8.44
N PRO A 44 -3.20 -11.77 9.47
CA PRO A 44 -1.82 -11.30 9.44
C PRO A 44 -0.79 -12.39 9.16
N ALA A 45 -0.94 -13.57 9.79
CA ALA A 45 0.01 -14.66 9.65
C ALA A 45 -0.04 -15.30 8.26
N GLY A 46 -1.24 -15.67 7.78
CA GLY A 46 -1.40 -16.23 6.44
C GLY A 46 -0.96 -15.26 5.34
N SER A 47 -1.22 -13.96 5.53
CA SER A 47 -0.75 -12.93 4.61
C SER A 47 0.78 -12.81 4.60
N ALA A 48 1.44 -12.89 5.77
CA ALA A 48 2.90 -12.92 5.86
C ALA A 48 3.48 -14.13 5.15
N ASP A 49 2.95 -15.34 5.41
CA ASP A 49 3.39 -16.59 4.77
C ASP A 49 3.30 -16.50 3.24
N ALA A 50 2.18 -16.01 2.72
CA ALA A 50 1.97 -15.87 1.28
C ALA A 50 2.95 -14.89 0.63
N GLN A 51 3.22 -13.74 1.27
CA GLN A 51 4.15 -12.73 0.76
C GLN A 51 5.60 -13.19 0.82
N MET A 52 6.01 -13.85 1.90
CA MET A 52 7.33 -14.45 2.05
C MET A 52 7.57 -15.53 0.98
N ALA A 53 6.57 -16.40 0.74
CA ALA A 53 6.65 -17.44 -0.29
C ALA A 53 6.72 -16.87 -1.71
N ALA A 54 6.06 -15.75 -1.96
CA ALA A 54 6.08 -15.08 -3.27
C ALA A 54 7.44 -14.45 -3.62
N GLY A 55 8.26 -14.11 -2.62
CA GLY A 55 9.59 -13.55 -2.81
C GLY A 55 9.59 -12.18 -3.53
N TYR A 56 8.57 -11.37 -3.33
CA TYR A 56 8.47 -10.04 -3.91
C TYR A 56 9.55 -9.09 -3.36
N VAL A 57 9.95 -8.11 -4.16
CA VAL A 57 10.78 -6.99 -3.68
C VAL A 57 9.90 -6.15 -2.75
N THR A 58 10.10 -6.31 -1.44
CA THR A 58 9.23 -5.69 -0.42
C THR A 58 10.00 -4.65 0.38
N ILE A 59 9.38 -3.51 0.63
CA ILE A 59 9.88 -2.47 1.54
C ILE A 59 8.97 -2.38 2.77
N ALA A 60 9.48 -1.75 3.84
CA ALA A 60 8.69 -1.49 5.04
C ALA A 60 7.79 -0.27 4.84
N GLY A 61 6.54 -0.36 5.28
CA GLY A 61 5.66 0.77 5.51
C GLY A 61 5.69 1.26 6.95
N ASN A 62 4.78 2.15 7.31
CA ASN A 62 4.69 2.66 8.69
C ASN A 62 4.23 1.57 9.67
N HIS A 63 3.40 0.64 9.26
CA HIS A 63 2.93 -0.43 10.12
C HIS A 63 4.04 -1.44 10.45
N GLU A 64 4.98 -1.73 9.56
CA GLU A 64 6.14 -2.57 9.87
C GLU A 64 7.02 -1.90 10.92
N ARG A 65 7.33 -0.60 10.77
CA ARG A 65 8.08 0.16 11.78
C ARG A 65 7.32 0.21 13.11
N GLN A 66 6.03 0.50 13.08
CA GLN A 66 5.17 0.56 14.27
C GLN A 66 5.08 -0.79 15.01
N LEU A 67 5.03 -1.91 14.29
CA LEU A 67 5.10 -3.24 14.90
C LEU A 67 6.42 -3.47 15.63
N LEU A 68 7.54 -3.08 15.00
CA LEU A 68 8.89 -3.22 15.58
C LEU A 68 9.12 -2.28 16.77
N ASP A 69 8.50 -1.09 16.74
CA ASP A 69 8.53 -0.09 17.83
C ASP A 69 7.48 -0.35 18.94
N GLU A 70 6.81 -1.51 18.90
CA GLU A 70 5.77 -1.90 19.86
C GLU A 70 4.61 -0.91 19.98
N SER A 71 4.19 -0.32 18.83
CA SER A 71 3.04 0.58 18.75
C SER A 71 1.80 0.02 19.46
N GLN A 72 1.01 0.92 20.03
CA GLN A 72 -0.29 0.61 20.67
C GLN A 72 -1.47 0.78 19.70
N GLY A 73 -1.21 0.97 18.41
CA GLY A 73 -2.25 0.96 17.38
C GLY A 73 -3.04 -0.34 17.39
N ALA A 74 -4.38 -0.25 17.34
CA ALA A 74 -5.24 -1.42 17.55
C ALA A 74 -4.95 -2.57 16.55
N GLN A 75 -4.59 -2.25 15.30
CA GLN A 75 -4.26 -3.25 14.28
C GLN A 75 -2.91 -3.90 14.55
N ASP A 76 -1.90 -3.14 15.02
CA ASP A 76 -0.57 -3.66 15.36
C ASP A 76 -0.63 -4.54 16.61
N VAL A 77 -1.39 -4.13 17.63
CA VAL A 77 -1.62 -4.91 18.85
C VAL A 77 -2.29 -6.25 18.52
N LEU A 78 -3.24 -6.26 17.58
CA LEU A 78 -3.91 -7.47 17.12
C LEU A 78 -2.95 -8.39 16.37
N ALA A 79 -2.18 -7.85 15.43
CA ALA A 79 -1.30 -8.65 14.57
C ALA A 79 -0.15 -9.30 15.35
N ARG A 80 0.44 -8.58 16.30
CA ARG A 80 1.68 -8.95 17.01
C ARG A 80 1.68 -10.37 17.59
N PRO A 81 0.66 -10.84 18.36
CA PRO A 81 0.66 -12.18 18.94
C PRO A 81 0.45 -13.31 17.91
N LEU A 82 0.07 -12.99 16.69
CA LEU A 82 -0.18 -13.95 15.63
C LEU A 82 1.07 -14.26 14.78
N LEU A 83 2.14 -13.49 14.99
CA LEU A 83 3.35 -13.57 14.17
C LEU A 83 4.37 -14.56 14.74
N SER A 84 4.92 -15.42 13.85
CA SER A 84 6.00 -16.34 14.17
C SER A 84 7.37 -15.63 14.25
N ALA A 85 8.39 -16.33 14.76
CA ALA A 85 9.76 -15.83 14.78
C ALA A 85 10.29 -15.51 13.36
N GLU A 86 9.87 -16.29 12.35
CA GLU A 86 10.25 -16.10 10.95
C GLU A 86 9.61 -14.84 10.38
N HIS A 87 8.32 -14.58 10.67
CA HIS A 87 7.66 -13.33 10.31
C HIS A 87 8.40 -12.11 10.89
N TRP A 88 8.77 -12.16 12.16
CA TRP A 88 9.55 -11.09 12.80
C TRP A 88 10.93 -10.89 12.18
N ALA A 89 11.59 -11.99 11.78
CA ALA A 89 12.88 -11.90 11.09
C ALA A 89 12.73 -11.25 9.72
N TRP A 90 11.68 -11.61 8.96
CA TRP A 90 11.35 -11.01 7.68
C TRP A 90 11.05 -9.51 7.80
N LEU A 91 10.18 -9.10 8.72
CA LEU A 91 9.85 -7.69 8.94
C LEU A 91 11.08 -6.84 9.24
N ARG A 92 12.00 -7.34 10.08
CA ARG A 92 13.26 -6.64 10.39
C ARG A 92 14.20 -6.51 9.20
N SER A 93 14.05 -7.34 8.18
CA SER A 93 14.90 -7.33 6.98
C SER A 93 14.42 -6.35 5.92
N LEU A 94 13.19 -5.85 6.02
CA LEU A 94 12.59 -4.97 5.02
C LEU A 94 13.25 -3.58 5.04
N PRO A 95 13.80 -3.11 3.91
CA PRO A 95 14.34 -1.76 3.83
C PRO A 95 13.20 -0.72 3.75
N PRO A 96 13.41 0.53 4.17
CA PRO A 96 12.39 1.58 4.08
C PRO A 96 12.15 2.09 2.65
N THR A 97 13.12 1.91 1.76
CA THR A 97 13.05 2.30 0.35
C THR A 97 13.89 1.35 -0.49
N THR A 98 13.64 1.31 -1.79
CA THR A 98 14.50 0.57 -2.74
C THR A 98 14.54 1.27 -4.11
N THR A 99 15.51 0.89 -4.91
CA THR A 99 15.61 1.31 -6.32
C THR A 99 15.68 0.10 -7.24
N LEU A 100 15.12 0.23 -8.45
CA LEU A 100 15.15 -0.80 -9.48
C LEU A 100 15.56 -0.18 -10.82
N ALA A 101 15.81 -1.02 -11.81
CA ALA A 101 16.14 -0.60 -13.17
C ALA A 101 17.31 0.41 -13.20
N ASP A 102 18.42 0.06 -12.54
CA ASP A 102 19.65 0.88 -12.47
C ASP A 102 19.39 2.31 -11.94
N GLY A 103 18.44 2.44 -10.99
CA GLY A 103 18.09 3.72 -10.34
C GLY A 103 17.00 4.51 -11.06
N GLU A 104 16.45 4.04 -12.16
CA GLU A 104 15.35 4.73 -12.84
C GLU A 104 14.02 4.66 -12.10
N VAL A 105 13.85 3.68 -11.21
CA VAL A 105 12.65 3.49 -10.37
C VAL A 105 13.05 3.67 -8.92
N PHE A 106 12.37 4.55 -8.23
CA PHE A 106 12.46 4.73 -6.77
C PHE A 106 11.16 4.26 -6.12
N ALA A 107 11.25 3.44 -5.09
CA ALA A 107 10.10 2.94 -4.34
C ALA A 107 10.21 3.35 -2.87
N CYS A 108 9.13 3.92 -2.34
CA CYS A 108 8.94 4.27 -0.93
C CYS A 108 7.51 3.95 -0.50
N HIS A 109 7.25 3.93 0.81
CA HIS A 109 5.87 3.76 1.29
C HIS A 109 5.09 5.08 1.23
N GLY A 110 5.51 6.08 1.97
CA GLY A 110 4.93 7.42 1.95
C GLY A 110 5.59 8.32 0.91
N SER A 111 6.51 9.22 1.32
CA SER A 111 7.23 10.12 0.42
C SER A 111 8.75 9.96 0.51
N PRO A 112 9.50 10.26 -0.57
CA PRO A 112 10.96 10.22 -0.54
C PRO A 112 11.58 11.20 0.47
N ALA A 113 11.00 12.39 0.64
CA ALA A 113 11.53 13.43 1.51
C ALA A 113 11.06 13.33 2.97
N GLY A 114 9.81 12.87 3.20
CA GLY A 114 9.15 12.91 4.50
C GLY A 114 8.98 11.54 5.18
N GLY A 115 9.41 10.46 4.52
CA GLY A 115 9.35 9.11 5.07
C GLY A 115 8.01 8.41 4.92
N ASP A 116 7.75 7.45 5.80
CA ASP A 116 6.65 6.50 5.68
C ASP A 116 5.26 7.05 6.05
N LEU A 117 5.18 8.20 6.72
CA LEU A 117 3.91 8.84 7.13
C LEU A 117 3.49 10.03 6.26
N GLU A 118 4.38 10.58 5.43
CA GLU A 118 4.03 11.72 4.61
C GLU A 118 3.31 11.27 3.34
N TYR A 119 2.10 11.79 3.09
CA TYR A 119 1.38 11.58 1.84
C TYR A 119 2.08 12.28 0.68
N LEU A 120 2.59 11.52 -0.30
CA LEU A 120 3.30 12.11 -1.44
C LEU A 120 2.38 12.95 -2.33
N LEU A 121 1.17 12.46 -2.59
CA LEU A 121 0.27 13.00 -3.61
C LEU A 121 -0.92 13.77 -3.06
N GLU A 122 -1.32 13.55 -1.82
CA GLU A 122 -2.57 14.07 -1.28
C GLU A 122 -2.37 15.23 -0.29
N ASP A 123 -3.32 16.19 -0.35
CA ASP A 123 -3.63 17.14 0.71
C ASP A 123 -4.92 16.70 1.40
N VAL A 124 -4.88 16.54 2.72
CA VAL A 124 -6.01 16.09 3.55
C VAL A 124 -6.56 17.18 4.46
N ARG A 125 -6.06 18.41 4.37
CA ARG A 125 -6.44 19.53 5.26
C ARG A 125 -7.92 19.90 5.20
N SER A 126 -8.62 19.52 4.15
CA SER A 126 -10.08 19.70 4.03
C SER A 126 -10.91 18.60 4.70
N GLY A 127 -10.25 17.58 5.30
CA GLY A 127 -10.89 16.37 5.83
C GLY A 127 -11.17 15.31 4.76
N GLN A 128 -10.90 15.64 3.49
CA GLN A 128 -11.01 14.74 2.33
C GLN A 128 -9.71 14.79 1.52
N PRO A 129 -9.23 13.64 1.02
CA PRO A 129 -8.00 13.59 0.24
C PRO A 129 -8.22 14.19 -1.15
N VAL A 130 -7.48 15.23 -1.47
CA VAL A 130 -7.42 15.83 -2.81
C VAL A 130 -5.99 15.76 -3.34
N LEU A 131 -5.83 15.76 -4.66
CA LEU A 131 -4.49 15.86 -5.26
C LEU A 131 -3.86 17.20 -4.83
N ASP A 132 -2.66 17.13 -4.24
CA ASP A 132 -1.94 18.32 -3.79
C ASP A 132 -1.36 19.12 -4.97
N THR A 133 -0.87 20.30 -4.67
CA THR A 133 -0.30 21.20 -5.68
C THR A 133 0.96 20.61 -6.31
N PRO A 134 1.25 20.92 -7.58
CA PRO A 134 2.47 20.47 -8.25
C PRO A 134 3.76 20.82 -7.49
N ASP A 135 3.78 21.98 -6.81
CA ASP A 135 4.94 22.42 -6.03
C ASP A 135 5.11 21.62 -4.73
N ALA A 136 4.02 21.24 -4.07
CA ALA A 136 4.07 20.37 -2.89
C ALA A 136 4.59 18.98 -3.27
N ILE A 137 4.03 18.37 -4.31
CA ILE A 137 4.48 17.07 -4.83
C ILE A 137 5.96 17.11 -5.21
N ARG A 138 6.40 18.16 -5.91
CA ARG A 138 7.82 18.33 -6.32
C ARG A 138 8.76 18.39 -5.11
N ARG A 139 8.38 19.10 -4.04
CA ARG A 139 9.19 19.15 -2.81
C ARG A 139 9.32 17.78 -2.15
N ARG A 140 8.21 17.00 -2.09
CA ARG A 140 8.19 15.66 -1.49
C ARG A 140 8.97 14.63 -2.31
N LEU A 141 9.20 14.88 -3.58
CA LEU A 141 10.06 14.07 -4.46
C LEU A 141 11.57 14.32 -4.27
N ALA A 142 11.99 15.16 -3.35
CA ALA A 142 13.41 15.36 -3.08
C ALA A 142 14.09 14.06 -2.63
N GLY A 143 15.28 13.77 -3.14
CA GLY A 143 16.07 12.58 -2.76
C GLY A 143 15.94 11.39 -3.72
N ILE A 144 15.13 11.46 -4.76
CA ILE A 144 14.94 10.34 -5.72
C ILE A 144 16.10 10.11 -6.70
N GLY A 145 17.15 10.94 -6.67
CA GLY A 145 18.27 10.86 -7.61
C GLY A 145 17.82 11.06 -9.07
N GLU A 146 18.22 10.16 -9.94
CA GLU A 146 17.91 10.21 -11.37
C GLU A 146 16.62 9.46 -11.76
N ALA A 147 15.82 9.04 -10.76
CA ALA A 147 14.61 8.26 -11.02
C ALA A 147 13.62 9.02 -11.91
N ARG A 148 12.98 8.26 -12.80
CA ARG A 148 11.94 8.72 -13.72
C ARG A 148 10.56 8.14 -13.38
N LEU A 149 10.54 7.12 -12.52
CA LEU A 149 9.35 6.52 -11.95
C LEU A 149 9.50 6.49 -10.43
N VAL A 150 8.50 6.98 -9.71
CA VAL A 150 8.39 6.86 -8.26
C VAL A 150 7.14 6.05 -7.94
N LEU A 151 7.30 5.03 -7.10
CA LEU A 151 6.23 4.17 -6.61
C LEU A 151 6.01 4.51 -5.13
N CYS A 152 4.76 4.81 -4.75
CA CYS A 152 4.38 5.11 -3.37
C CYS A 152 3.06 4.42 -3.01
N GLY A 153 2.79 4.24 -1.73
CA GLY A 153 1.57 3.64 -1.16
C GLY A 153 0.92 4.56 -0.15
N HIS A 154 0.61 4.01 1.04
CA HIS A 154 0.19 4.67 2.27
C HIS A 154 -1.20 5.35 2.24
N THR A 155 -1.54 6.09 1.19
CA THR A 155 -2.84 6.80 1.13
C THR A 155 -3.99 5.91 0.67
N HIS A 156 -3.73 4.68 0.21
CA HIS A 156 -4.71 3.74 -0.37
C HIS A 156 -5.45 4.29 -1.61
N ILE A 157 -5.04 5.44 -2.14
CA ILE A 157 -5.69 6.09 -3.28
C ILE A 157 -4.91 5.81 -4.56
N ALA A 158 -5.49 5.02 -5.43
CA ALA A 158 -4.88 4.68 -6.71
C ALA A 158 -4.76 5.94 -7.60
N ARG A 159 -3.51 6.32 -7.96
CA ARG A 159 -3.22 7.52 -8.78
C ARG A 159 -2.03 7.32 -9.71
N ILE A 160 -2.11 8.00 -10.84
CA ILE A 160 -0.97 8.18 -11.77
C ILE A 160 -0.81 9.68 -11.96
N VAL A 161 0.32 10.24 -11.57
CA VAL A 161 0.57 11.69 -11.58
C VAL A 161 1.91 11.98 -12.26
N ALA A 162 1.95 12.92 -13.20
CA ALA A 162 3.18 13.42 -13.77
C ALA A 162 3.66 14.67 -13.00
N SER A 163 4.92 14.64 -12.55
CA SER A 163 5.59 15.78 -11.92
C SER A 163 6.88 16.09 -12.68
N GLY A 164 6.80 17.01 -13.63
CA GLY A 164 7.91 17.26 -14.57
C GLY A 164 8.22 16.02 -15.42
N ALA A 165 9.45 15.52 -15.35
CA ALA A 165 9.88 14.32 -16.08
C ALA A 165 9.69 13.01 -15.28
N VAL A 166 9.10 13.09 -14.08
CA VAL A 166 8.88 11.94 -13.19
C VAL A 166 7.43 11.51 -13.25
N LEU A 167 7.20 10.22 -13.46
CA LEU A 167 5.89 9.59 -13.26
C LEU A 167 5.80 9.10 -11.83
N VAL A 168 4.75 9.45 -11.10
CA VAL A 168 4.45 8.97 -9.75
C VAL A 168 3.24 8.05 -9.82
N VAL A 169 3.35 6.87 -9.22
CA VAL A 169 2.27 5.87 -9.22
C VAL A 169 2.02 5.40 -7.80
N ASN A 170 0.79 5.59 -7.33
CA ASN A 170 0.24 4.92 -6.16
C ASN A 170 -0.71 3.84 -6.68
N PRO A 171 -0.50 2.54 -6.38
CA PRO A 171 -1.37 1.48 -6.86
C PRO A 171 -2.74 1.45 -6.17
N GLY A 172 -2.90 2.18 -5.06
CA GLY A 172 -3.98 2.00 -4.11
C GLY A 172 -3.71 0.84 -3.16
N SER A 173 -4.69 0.46 -2.36
CA SER A 173 -4.56 -0.63 -1.38
C SER A 173 -5.06 -1.97 -1.95
N VAL A 174 -4.30 -3.03 -1.68
CA VAL A 174 -4.76 -4.41 -1.90
C VAL A 174 -5.88 -4.77 -0.92
N GLY A 175 -5.66 -4.51 0.38
CA GLY A 175 -6.48 -5.12 1.43
C GLY A 175 -7.44 -4.20 2.17
N MET A 176 -7.21 -2.89 2.18
CA MET A 176 -7.99 -1.97 3.00
C MET A 176 -8.43 -0.73 2.21
N PRO A 177 -9.60 -0.77 1.54
CA PRO A 177 -10.06 0.27 0.64
C PRO A 177 -10.49 1.56 1.32
N GLY A 178 -10.60 1.59 2.65
CA GLY A 178 -10.95 2.80 3.39
C GLY A 178 -10.57 2.72 4.86
N TYR A 179 -10.22 3.88 5.42
CA TYR A 179 -9.89 4.05 6.84
C TYR A 179 -10.18 5.48 7.32
N ARG A 180 -10.18 5.68 8.63
CA ARG A 180 -10.18 6.99 9.27
C ARG A 180 -8.84 7.23 9.93
N ASP A 181 -8.25 8.38 9.66
CA ASP A 181 -7.11 8.89 10.39
C ASP A 181 -7.59 9.98 11.37
N GLY A 182 -7.34 9.76 12.66
CA GLY A 182 -7.62 10.72 13.74
C GLY A 182 -6.42 11.58 14.12
N GLY A 183 -5.34 11.54 13.35
CA GLY A 183 -4.09 12.25 13.58
C GLY A 183 -4.22 13.78 13.57
N PRO A 184 -3.11 14.53 13.43
CA PRO A 184 -3.12 16.00 13.54
C PRO A 184 -4.07 16.69 12.57
N VAL A 185 -4.38 16.04 11.44
CA VAL A 185 -5.37 16.48 10.45
C VAL A 185 -6.37 15.35 10.25
N PRO A 186 -7.47 15.29 11.01
CA PRO A 186 -8.46 14.23 10.89
C PRO A 186 -9.07 14.17 9.49
N HIS A 187 -9.08 12.97 8.88
CA HIS A 187 -9.62 12.78 7.54
C HIS A 187 -10.10 11.35 7.32
N VAL A 188 -10.78 11.14 6.21
CA VAL A 188 -11.31 9.83 5.81
C VAL A 188 -10.81 9.49 4.41
N ILE A 189 -10.26 8.30 4.28
CA ILE A 189 -9.87 7.72 3.00
C ILE A 189 -10.93 6.72 2.55
N GLU A 190 -11.34 6.81 1.29
CA GLU A 190 -12.35 5.93 0.69
C GLU A 190 -11.99 5.67 -0.78
N ALA A 191 -11.79 4.42 -1.14
CA ALA A 191 -11.58 4.02 -2.55
C ALA A 191 -12.89 3.96 -3.35
N GLY A 192 -14.06 3.98 -2.67
CA GLY A 192 -15.40 3.92 -3.28
C GLY A 192 -15.76 2.57 -3.91
N SER A 193 -14.95 1.54 -3.70
CA SER A 193 -15.14 0.19 -4.25
C SER A 193 -14.46 -0.85 -3.37
N PRO A 194 -15.03 -2.05 -3.17
CA PRO A 194 -14.44 -3.14 -2.42
C PRO A 194 -13.31 -3.87 -3.17
N LEU A 195 -13.07 -3.55 -4.44
CA LEU A 195 -12.11 -4.25 -5.27
C LEU A 195 -10.68 -4.02 -4.80
N ALA A 196 -9.87 -5.08 -4.73
CA ALA A 196 -8.45 -4.99 -4.44
C ALA A 196 -7.71 -4.22 -5.55
N ARG A 197 -6.71 -3.42 -5.19
CA ARG A 197 -6.01 -2.55 -6.14
C ARG A 197 -4.55 -2.95 -6.30
N TYR A 198 -4.05 -2.85 -7.53
CA TYR A 198 -2.63 -2.92 -7.84
C TYR A 198 -2.33 -2.13 -9.13
N ALA A 199 -1.06 -1.97 -9.49
CA ALA A 199 -0.67 -1.34 -10.74
C ALA A 199 0.28 -2.21 -11.54
N ILE A 200 0.26 -2.06 -12.87
CA ILE A 200 1.33 -2.51 -13.77
C ILE A 200 2.01 -1.27 -14.35
N VAL A 201 3.32 -1.18 -14.21
CA VAL A 201 4.12 -0.16 -14.86
C VAL A 201 5.06 -0.79 -15.88
N GLU A 202 5.23 -0.13 -17.02
CA GLU A 202 6.07 -0.68 -18.10
C GLU A 202 7.04 0.36 -18.65
N ARG A 203 8.28 -0.06 -18.83
CA ARG A 203 9.29 0.71 -19.54
C ARG A 203 8.98 0.70 -21.03
N ARG A 204 8.70 1.87 -21.58
CA ARG A 204 8.44 2.10 -23.01
C ARG A 204 9.58 2.92 -23.63
N ARG A 205 9.58 3.04 -24.96
CA ARG A 205 10.61 3.83 -25.67
C ARG A 205 10.63 5.32 -25.24
N GLN A 206 9.49 5.87 -24.85
CA GLN A 206 9.33 7.29 -24.51
C GLN A 206 9.24 7.55 -22.98
N GLY A 207 9.56 6.55 -22.13
CA GLY A 207 9.49 6.64 -20.67
C GLY A 207 8.66 5.52 -20.06
N TRP A 208 8.13 5.74 -18.88
CA TRP A 208 7.29 4.78 -18.16
C TRP A 208 5.81 5.00 -18.45
N SER A 209 5.06 3.92 -18.61
CA SER A 209 3.59 3.92 -18.62
C SER A 209 3.07 3.16 -17.42
N ALA A 210 1.86 3.47 -16.98
CA ALA A 210 1.21 2.80 -15.86
C ALA A 210 -0.26 2.49 -16.17
N ALA A 211 -0.75 1.38 -15.65
CA ALA A 211 -2.15 0.98 -15.62
C ALA A 211 -2.55 0.59 -14.20
N LEU A 212 -3.69 1.11 -13.74
CA LEU A 212 -4.29 0.75 -12.45
C LEU A 212 -5.29 -0.38 -12.66
N HIS A 213 -5.24 -1.38 -11.79
CA HIS A 213 -6.08 -2.56 -11.83
C HIS A 213 -6.99 -2.61 -10.61
N ALA A 214 -8.16 -3.21 -10.79
CA ALA A 214 -9.15 -3.43 -9.74
C ALA A 214 -9.67 -4.87 -9.86
N VAL A 215 -9.35 -5.69 -8.86
CA VAL A 215 -9.55 -7.14 -8.87
C VAL A 215 -10.69 -7.51 -7.93
N PRO A 216 -11.72 -8.21 -8.41
CA PRO A 216 -12.75 -8.75 -7.53
C PRO A 216 -12.20 -9.92 -6.70
N TYR A 217 -12.63 -10.02 -5.46
CA TYR A 217 -12.33 -11.11 -4.54
C TYR A 217 -13.50 -11.36 -3.59
N ASP A 218 -13.47 -12.42 -2.81
CA ASP A 218 -14.49 -12.66 -1.78
C ASP A 218 -14.24 -11.77 -0.56
N TYR A 219 -14.66 -10.51 -0.67
CA TYR A 219 -14.52 -9.53 0.41
C TYR A 219 -15.35 -9.87 1.66
N GLU A 220 -16.36 -10.77 1.57
CA GLU A 220 -17.11 -11.18 2.74
C GLU A 220 -16.27 -12.01 3.71
N VAL A 221 -15.27 -12.75 3.23
CA VAL A 221 -14.31 -13.45 4.10
C VAL A 221 -13.57 -12.42 4.97
N ALA A 222 -12.97 -11.41 4.36
CA ALA A 222 -12.25 -10.37 5.08
C ALA A 222 -13.18 -9.54 5.99
N ALA A 223 -14.37 -9.21 5.52
CA ALA A 223 -15.33 -8.44 6.32
C ALA A 223 -15.73 -9.19 7.60
N ARG A 224 -16.03 -10.51 7.52
CA ARG A 224 -16.32 -11.33 8.69
C ARG A 224 -15.15 -11.47 9.65
N GLN A 225 -13.91 -11.53 9.14
CA GLN A 225 -12.71 -11.51 9.98
C GLN A 225 -12.62 -10.20 10.76
N ALA A 226 -12.78 -9.06 10.08
CA ALA A 226 -12.75 -7.75 10.73
C ALA A 226 -13.87 -7.59 11.78
N GLU A 227 -15.09 -8.07 11.51
CA GLU A 227 -16.19 -8.09 12.48
C GLU A 227 -15.86 -8.97 13.70
N GLY A 228 -15.27 -10.15 13.47
CA GLY A 228 -14.85 -11.06 14.53
C GLY A 228 -13.82 -10.43 15.49
N TRP A 229 -13.00 -9.51 15.00
CA TRP A 229 -12.05 -8.73 15.79
C TRP A 229 -12.63 -7.43 16.35
N GLY A 230 -13.92 -7.10 16.09
CA GLY A 230 -14.58 -5.88 16.55
C GLY A 230 -14.35 -4.64 15.68
N PHE A 231 -13.78 -4.77 14.47
CA PHE A 231 -13.51 -3.68 13.55
C PHE A 231 -14.64 -3.47 12.53
N SER A 232 -15.85 -3.19 13.00
CA SER A 232 -17.04 -3.05 12.14
C SER A 232 -16.90 -1.94 11.08
N GLY A 233 -16.18 -0.86 11.39
CA GLY A 233 -15.87 0.21 10.42
C GLY A 233 -15.03 -0.28 9.26
N ILE A 234 -13.99 -1.10 9.53
CA ILE A 234 -13.15 -1.71 8.50
C ILE A 234 -13.96 -2.75 7.72
N ALA A 235 -14.77 -3.58 8.38
CA ALA A 235 -15.65 -4.52 7.70
C ALA A 235 -16.61 -3.82 6.72
N SER A 236 -17.16 -2.68 7.11
CA SER A 236 -17.97 -1.84 6.21
C SER A 236 -17.15 -1.34 5.02
N SER A 237 -15.93 -0.85 5.27
CA SER A 237 -15.08 -0.34 4.18
C SER A 237 -14.69 -1.44 3.19
N VAL A 238 -14.40 -2.64 3.66
CA VAL A 238 -14.07 -3.79 2.82
C VAL A 238 -15.25 -4.20 1.93
N ARG A 239 -16.50 -4.11 2.44
CA ARG A 239 -17.71 -4.42 1.65
C ARG A 239 -18.08 -3.36 0.62
N THR A 240 -17.76 -2.10 0.90
CA THR A 240 -18.33 -0.97 0.14
C THR A 240 -17.29 -0.04 -0.47
N GLY A 241 -16.04 -0.12 -0.02
CA GLY A 241 -15.01 0.87 -0.30
C GLY A 241 -15.22 2.19 0.44
N ARG A 242 -16.12 2.24 1.45
CA ARG A 242 -16.50 3.44 2.19
C ARG A 242 -16.51 3.20 3.69
N MET A 243 -16.13 4.22 4.43
CA MET A 243 -16.26 4.22 5.88
C MET A 243 -17.71 4.56 6.28
N PRO A 244 -18.27 3.91 7.32
CA PRO A 244 -19.58 4.31 7.83
C PRO A 244 -19.54 5.75 8.33
N ALA A 245 -20.70 6.41 8.37
CA ALA A 245 -20.82 7.71 9.03
C ALA A 245 -20.36 7.60 10.49
N ALA A 246 -19.73 8.67 11.01
CA ALA A 246 -19.28 8.74 12.40
C ALA A 246 -20.45 8.85 13.36
#